data_b21871bed550654762398486235c4fdb
#
_entry.id   b21871bed550654762398486235c4fdb
#
_cell.length_a   1.000
_cell.length_b   1.000
_cell.length_c   1.000
_cell.angle_alpha   90.00
_cell.angle_beta   90.00
_cell.angle_gamma   90.00
#
_symmetry.space_group_name_H-M   'P 1'
#
loop_
_entity.id
_entity.type
_entity.pdbx_description
1 polymer ?
#
loop_
_entity_poly.entity_id
_entity_poly.type
_entity_poly.pdbx_seq_one_letter_code
_entity_poly.pdbx_strand_id
1 'polypeptide(L)'
;MPPKYQPVTAAEARAVQGPRPGSRALSDVVLARMAHRGVRTGGIYNSRRVRGGLSWSTHAAGRGIDWMVPDKQTGDELFLRLVNACDQIGVGEVIWRDQRWTGDKGVQPYRPKNHYDHVHCSQTIDMASRPDTPDLRKWFDHFLFGA
;
A
#
# COMPACT_ATOMS: atom_id res chain seq x y z
N MET A 1 -17.95 3.27 -3.63
CA MET A 1 -17.58 2.97 -2.23
C MET A 1 -16.09 2.68 -2.15
N PRO A 2 -15.38 3.24 -1.18
CA PRO A 2 -13.97 2.91 -1.01
C PRO A 2 -13.76 1.43 -0.74
N PRO A 3 -12.70 0.83 -1.26
CA PRO A 3 -12.38 -0.57 -0.98
C PRO A 3 -12.15 -0.79 0.52
N LYS A 4 -12.64 -1.90 1.03
CA LYS A 4 -12.39 -2.27 2.42
C LYS A 4 -11.01 -2.92 2.57
N TYR A 5 -10.45 -2.83 3.75
CA TYR A 5 -9.31 -3.66 4.10
C TYR A 5 -9.69 -5.13 4.03
N GLN A 6 -8.89 -5.92 3.34
CA GLN A 6 -9.08 -7.37 3.24
C GLN A 6 -8.04 -8.08 4.12
N PRO A 7 -8.45 -8.67 5.24
CA PRO A 7 -7.53 -9.45 6.07
C PRO A 7 -6.91 -10.60 5.30
N VAL A 8 -5.68 -10.94 5.65
CA VAL A 8 -4.96 -12.05 5.02
C VAL A 8 -5.31 -13.34 5.73
N THR A 9 -5.81 -14.34 4.98
CA THR A 9 -6.05 -15.68 5.51
C THR A 9 -4.75 -16.48 5.51
N ALA A 10 -4.69 -17.52 6.34
CA ALA A 10 -3.55 -18.44 6.33
C ALA A 10 -3.40 -19.12 4.95
N ALA A 11 -4.50 -19.42 4.28
CA ALA A 11 -4.46 -20.01 2.95
C ALA A 11 -3.84 -19.05 1.91
N GLU A 12 -4.22 -17.77 1.95
CA GLU A 12 -3.62 -16.75 1.08
C GLU A 12 -2.11 -16.62 1.36
N ALA A 13 -1.72 -16.53 2.63
CA ALA A 13 -0.31 -16.39 3.00
C ALA A 13 0.53 -17.59 2.54
N ARG A 14 -0.03 -18.79 2.55
CA ARG A 14 0.67 -20.00 2.07
C ARG A 14 0.75 -20.06 0.54
N ALA A 15 -0.25 -19.54 -0.16
CA ALA A 15 -0.33 -19.64 -1.62
C ALA A 15 0.55 -18.61 -2.33
N VAL A 16 0.81 -17.46 -1.70
CA VAL A 16 1.55 -16.34 -2.31
C VAL A 16 3.01 -16.40 -1.87
N GLN A 17 3.93 -16.33 -2.84
CA GLN A 17 5.37 -16.45 -2.60
C GLN A 17 6.17 -15.27 -3.17
N GLY A 18 5.56 -14.12 -3.31
CA GLY A 18 6.22 -12.92 -3.80
C GLY A 18 5.25 -11.76 -4.01
N PRO A 19 5.76 -10.63 -4.49
CA PRO A 19 4.91 -9.49 -4.81
C PRO A 19 3.87 -9.85 -5.87
N ARG A 20 2.62 -9.42 -5.68
CA ARG A 20 1.62 -9.53 -6.73
C ARG A 20 1.88 -8.49 -7.83
N PRO A 21 1.53 -8.79 -9.09
CA PRO A 21 1.90 -7.92 -10.21
C PRO A 21 1.29 -6.52 -10.14
N GLY A 22 0.03 -6.38 -9.72
CA GLY A 22 -0.60 -5.07 -9.57
C GLY A 22 0.01 -4.24 -8.46
N SER A 23 0.48 -4.88 -7.39
CA SER A 23 1.19 -4.20 -6.30
C SER A 23 2.56 -3.72 -6.75
N ARG A 24 3.26 -4.50 -7.55
CA ARG A 24 4.53 -4.07 -8.14
C ARG A 24 4.33 -2.86 -9.05
N ALA A 25 3.29 -2.88 -9.88
CA ALA A 25 2.97 -1.76 -10.76
C ALA A 25 2.69 -0.48 -9.95
N LEU A 26 1.89 -0.59 -8.88
CA LEU A 26 1.58 0.57 -8.03
C LEU A 26 2.85 1.10 -7.34
N SER A 27 3.66 0.23 -6.79
CA SER A 27 4.92 0.62 -6.14
C SER A 27 5.82 1.39 -7.11
N ASP A 28 6.00 0.88 -8.32
CA ASP A 28 6.88 1.48 -9.32
C ASP A 28 6.36 2.84 -9.81
N VAL A 29 5.06 3.01 -9.95
CA VAL A 29 4.47 4.30 -10.35
C VAL A 29 4.76 5.38 -9.31
N VAL A 30 4.58 5.07 -8.02
CA VAL A 30 4.91 6.00 -6.93
C VAL A 30 6.39 6.34 -6.94
N LEU A 31 7.27 5.34 -7.07
CA LEU A 31 8.71 5.54 -7.10
C LEU A 31 9.13 6.42 -8.29
N ALA A 32 8.58 6.18 -9.47
CA ALA A 32 8.90 6.98 -10.66
C ALA A 32 8.57 8.47 -10.46
N ARG A 33 7.51 8.79 -9.73
CA ARG A 33 7.07 10.16 -9.50
C ARG A 33 7.73 10.83 -8.29
N MET A 34 8.14 10.05 -7.28
CA MET A 34 8.55 10.62 -6.01
C MET A 34 10.00 10.29 -5.61
N ALA A 35 10.73 9.52 -6.41
CA ALA A 35 12.14 9.20 -6.11
C ALA A 35 13.01 10.45 -6.03
N HIS A 36 12.75 11.46 -6.87
CA HIS A 36 13.49 12.73 -6.84
C HIS A 36 13.27 13.50 -5.54
N ARG A 37 12.24 13.17 -4.76
CA ARG A 37 11.96 13.75 -3.44
C ARG A 37 12.44 12.85 -2.31
N GLY A 38 13.20 11.80 -2.61
CA GLY A 38 13.78 10.92 -1.61
C GLY A 38 12.92 9.72 -1.22
N VAL A 39 11.80 9.47 -1.92
CA VAL A 39 10.99 8.26 -1.68
C VAL A 39 11.72 7.06 -2.24
N ARG A 40 11.81 6.00 -1.45
CA ARG A 40 12.46 4.75 -1.82
C ARG A 40 11.56 3.56 -1.49
N THR A 41 11.81 2.43 -2.15
CA THR A 41 11.07 1.22 -1.81
C THR A 41 11.37 0.75 -0.38
N GLY A 42 10.32 0.37 0.34
CA GLY A 42 10.41 -0.34 1.60
C GLY A 42 10.06 -1.82 1.47
N GLY A 43 9.72 -2.26 0.24
CA GLY A 43 9.40 -3.64 -0.06
C GLY A 43 7.91 -3.92 -0.17
N ILE A 44 7.58 -5.06 -0.78
CA ILE A 44 6.20 -5.51 -0.97
C ILE A 44 5.98 -6.85 -0.27
N TYR A 45 6.85 -7.82 -0.49
CA TYR A 45 6.67 -9.17 0.01
C TYR A 45 7.57 -9.47 1.20
N ASN A 46 6.95 -9.97 2.28
CA ASN A 46 7.65 -10.48 3.43
C ASN A 46 6.75 -11.49 4.14
N SER A 47 7.16 -12.75 4.21
CA SER A 47 6.37 -13.81 4.86
C SER A 47 6.46 -13.67 6.37
N ARG A 48 5.55 -12.89 6.95
CA ARG A 48 5.50 -12.68 8.40
C ARG A 48 4.09 -12.37 8.87
N ARG A 49 3.88 -12.56 10.16
CA ARG A 49 2.67 -12.10 10.84
C ARG A 49 2.78 -10.62 11.19
N VAL A 50 1.65 -10.00 11.46
CA VAL A 50 1.63 -8.64 12.00
C VAL A 50 2.39 -8.65 13.34
N ARG A 51 3.28 -7.66 13.54
CA ARG A 51 4.06 -7.55 14.77
C ARG A 51 3.12 -7.37 15.97
N GLY A 52 3.33 -8.18 17.00
CA GLY A 52 2.50 -8.17 18.19
C GLY A 52 1.13 -8.79 18.02
N GLY A 53 0.83 -9.41 16.85
CA GLY A 53 -0.45 -10.02 16.55
C GLY A 53 -0.34 -11.43 16.02
N LEU A 54 -1.49 -12.11 15.93
CA LEU A 54 -1.60 -13.46 15.37
C LEU A 54 -2.01 -13.45 13.90
N SER A 55 -2.42 -12.29 13.35
CA SER A 55 -2.85 -12.16 11.97
C SER A 55 -1.64 -12.04 11.03
N TRP A 56 -1.84 -12.48 9.79
CA TRP A 56 -0.82 -12.33 8.76
C TRP A 56 -0.76 -10.90 8.25
N SER A 57 0.44 -10.41 7.97
CA SER A 57 0.65 -9.13 7.32
C SER A 57 0.24 -9.22 5.84
N THR A 58 -0.27 -8.12 5.26
CA THR A 58 -0.52 -8.03 3.82
C THR A 58 0.75 -8.18 2.99
N HIS A 59 1.92 -7.91 3.59
CA HIS A 59 3.20 -8.22 2.95
C HIS A 59 3.35 -9.73 2.70
N ALA A 60 2.86 -10.58 3.60
CA ALA A 60 2.90 -12.03 3.40
C ALA A 60 2.01 -12.50 2.25
N ALA A 61 1.04 -11.68 1.85
CA ALA A 61 0.16 -11.93 0.71
C ALA A 61 0.61 -11.20 -0.56
N GLY A 62 1.76 -10.55 -0.55
CA GLY A 62 2.32 -9.84 -1.72
C GLY A 62 1.54 -8.60 -2.15
N ARG A 63 0.70 -8.04 -1.27
CA ARG A 63 -0.16 -6.88 -1.58
C ARG A 63 -0.10 -5.75 -0.55
N GLY A 64 0.84 -5.85 0.38
CA GLY A 64 1.24 -4.75 1.25
C GLY A 64 2.45 -4.05 0.66
N ILE A 65 2.42 -2.73 0.57
CA ILE A 65 3.49 -1.94 -0.05
C ILE A 65 3.99 -0.92 0.95
N ASP A 66 5.30 -0.86 1.14
CA ASP A 66 5.95 0.16 1.95
C ASP A 66 6.78 1.07 1.06
N TRP A 67 6.66 2.39 1.30
CA TRP A 67 7.54 3.39 0.71
C TRP A 67 8.23 4.16 1.83
N MET A 68 9.56 4.10 1.86
CA MET A 68 10.35 4.90 2.77
C MET A 68 10.31 6.36 2.33
N VAL A 69 10.04 7.25 3.27
CA VAL A 69 9.92 8.69 2.99
C VAL A 69 10.94 9.48 3.83
N PRO A 70 11.51 10.58 3.28
CA PRO A 70 12.59 11.30 3.96
C PRO A 70 12.08 12.22 5.07
N ASP A 71 10.80 12.64 5.04
CA ASP A 71 10.25 13.61 5.98
C ASP A 71 8.72 13.46 6.09
N LYS A 72 8.18 14.17 7.07
CA LYS A 72 6.75 14.15 7.36
C LYS A 72 5.92 14.74 6.21
N GLN A 73 6.38 15.80 5.59
CA GLN A 73 5.63 16.46 4.51
C GLN A 73 5.44 15.53 3.32
N THR A 74 6.48 14.82 2.91
CA THR A 74 6.42 13.87 1.81
C THR A 74 5.50 12.69 2.16
N GLY A 75 5.58 12.20 3.40
CA GLY A 75 4.69 11.12 3.87
C GLY A 75 3.24 11.57 3.94
N ASP A 76 2.96 12.77 4.42
CA ASP A 76 1.61 13.34 4.46
C ASP A 76 1.01 13.43 3.04
N GLU A 77 1.81 13.88 2.08
CA GLU A 77 1.35 13.98 0.69
C GLU A 77 1.05 12.60 0.10
N LEU A 78 1.95 11.64 0.29
CA LEU A 78 1.74 10.28 -0.23
C LEU A 78 0.51 9.63 0.41
N PHE A 79 0.33 9.80 1.72
CA PHE A 79 -0.86 9.32 2.43
C PHE A 79 -2.15 9.84 1.78
N LEU A 80 -2.22 11.16 1.54
CA LEU A 80 -3.40 11.77 0.94
C LEU A 80 -3.64 11.31 -0.50
N ARG A 81 -2.59 11.18 -1.30
CA ARG A 81 -2.72 10.69 -2.68
C ARG A 81 -3.30 9.28 -2.71
N LEU A 82 -2.82 8.40 -1.85
CA LEU A 82 -3.30 7.02 -1.77
C LEU A 82 -4.78 6.96 -1.34
N VAL A 83 -5.14 7.72 -0.32
CA VAL A 83 -6.52 7.75 0.18
C VAL A 83 -7.47 8.35 -0.87
N ASN A 84 -7.06 9.44 -1.51
CA ASN A 84 -7.92 10.10 -2.50
C ASN A 84 -8.15 9.26 -3.76
N ALA A 85 -7.20 8.41 -4.13
CA ALA A 85 -7.30 7.56 -5.30
C ALA A 85 -7.72 6.12 -4.97
N CYS A 86 -8.12 5.84 -3.75
CA CYS A 86 -8.29 4.48 -3.22
C CYS A 86 -9.17 3.58 -4.10
N ASP A 87 -10.26 4.11 -4.66
CA ASP A 87 -11.15 3.33 -5.53
C ASP A 87 -10.43 2.88 -6.80
N GLN A 88 -9.69 3.78 -7.42
CA GLN A 88 -9.06 3.54 -8.72
C GLN A 88 -7.81 2.66 -8.61
N ILE A 89 -7.12 2.72 -7.47
CA ILE A 89 -5.89 1.94 -7.27
C ILE A 89 -6.10 0.71 -6.40
N GLY A 90 -7.34 0.49 -5.93
CA GLY A 90 -7.71 -0.69 -5.15
C GLY A 90 -7.02 -0.75 -3.79
N VAL A 91 -6.90 0.38 -3.09
CA VAL A 91 -6.28 0.44 -1.76
C VAL A 91 -7.35 0.47 -0.69
N GLY A 92 -7.28 -0.49 0.23
CA GLY A 92 -8.24 -0.62 1.34
C GLY A 92 -7.69 -0.18 2.70
N GLU A 93 -6.39 0.06 2.79
CA GLU A 93 -5.73 0.47 4.03
C GLU A 93 -4.51 1.32 3.71
N VAL A 94 -4.32 2.41 4.46
CA VAL A 94 -3.07 3.19 4.46
C VAL A 94 -2.69 3.50 5.90
N ILE A 95 -1.43 3.27 6.26
CA ILE A 95 -0.90 3.57 7.60
C ILE A 95 0.26 4.55 7.46
N TRP A 96 0.16 5.66 8.18
CA TRP A 96 1.21 6.65 8.23
C TRP A 96 1.21 7.32 9.60
N ARG A 97 2.33 7.23 10.31
CA ARG A 97 2.51 7.76 11.67
C ARG A 97 1.44 7.26 12.62
N ASP A 98 0.63 8.16 13.16
CA ASP A 98 -0.39 7.84 14.16
C ASP A 98 -1.77 7.61 13.56
N GLN A 99 -1.85 7.45 12.23
CA GLN A 99 -3.11 7.31 11.50
C GLN A 99 -3.17 6.01 10.72
N ARG A 100 -4.31 5.33 10.82
CA ARG A 100 -4.68 4.21 9.95
C ARG A 100 -5.98 4.56 9.27
N TRP A 101 -5.96 4.58 7.95
CA TRP A 101 -7.16 4.74 7.14
C TRP A 101 -7.56 3.38 6.56
N THR A 102 -8.85 3.07 6.64
CA THR A 102 -9.45 1.94 5.90
C THR A 102 -10.69 2.43 5.18
N GLY A 103 -11.05 1.74 4.09
CA GLY A 103 -12.16 2.17 3.24
C GLY A 103 -13.52 2.09 3.90
N ASP A 104 -13.67 1.25 4.94
CA ASP A 104 -14.95 1.11 5.66
C ASP A 104 -15.04 1.98 6.91
N LYS A 105 -13.91 2.40 7.50
CA LYS A 105 -13.92 3.13 8.78
C LYS A 105 -13.32 4.53 8.70
N GLY A 106 -12.69 4.89 7.57
CA GLY A 106 -11.99 6.16 7.46
C GLY A 106 -10.73 6.20 8.32
N VAL A 107 -10.31 7.39 8.70
CA VAL A 107 -9.10 7.59 9.50
C VAL A 107 -9.40 7.30 10.97
N GLN A 108 -8.56 6.46 11.56
CA GLN A 108 -8.60 6.12 12.99
C GLN A 108 -7.22 6.25 13.60
N PRO A 109 -7.11 6.44 14.93
CA PRO A 109 -5.82 6.45 15.60
C PRO A 109 -5.09 5.12 15.41
N TYR A 110 -3.77 5.20 15.18
CA TYR A 110 -2.89 4.05 15.07
C TYR A 110 -1.84 4.15 16.17
N ARG A 111 -1.89 3.27 17.15
CA ARG A 111 -1.06 3.38 18.36
C ARG A 111 0.37 2.85 18.22
N PRO A 112 0.65 1.78 17.43
CA PRO A 112 2.03 1.33 17.23
C PRO A 112 2.90 2.43 16.65
N LYS A 113 4.15 2.55 17.13
CA LYS A 113 5.09 3.61 16.71
C LYS A 113 6.06 3.08 15.66
N ASN A 114 5.56 2.42 14.63
CA ASN A 114 6.38 1.72 13.66
C ASN A 114 6.15 2.17 12.20
N HIS A 115 5.49 3.33 11.98
CA HIS A 115 5.22 3.88 10.65
C HIS A 115 5.57 5.37 10.59
N TYR A 116 6.74 5.75 11.15
CA TYR A 116 7.21 7.14 11.14
C TYR A 116 8.23 7.42 10.05
N ASP A 117 8.79 6.40 9.43
CA ASP A 117 9.77 6.51 8.35
C ASP A 117 9.27 5.95 7.03
N HIS A 118 8.07 5.38 7.01
CA HIS A 118 7.48 4.84 5.78
C HIS A 118 5.96 4.94 5.81
N VAL A 119 5.39 5.03 4.60
CA VAL A 119 3.95 4.91 4.36
C VAL A 119 3.67 3.50 3.91
N HIS A 120 2.72 2.85 4.55
CA HIS A 120 2.25 1.50 4.21
C HIS A 120 0.88 1.58 3.56
N CYS A 121 0.64 0.79 2.50
CA CYS A 121 -0.71 0.55 2.02
C CYS A 121 -0.94 -0.93 1.75
N SER A 122 -2.22 -1.32 1.79
CA SER A 122 -2.66 -2.66 1.44
C SER A 122 -3.66 -2.57 0.30
N GLN A 123 -3.36 -3.27 -0.81
CA GLN A 123 -4.29 -3.37 -1.92
C GLN A 123 -5.28 -4.52 -1.70
N THR A 124 -6.43 -4.43 -2.38
CA THR A 124 -7.36 -5.54 -2.50
C THR A 124 -6.71 -6.66 -3.32
N ILE A 125 -7.17 -7.89 -3.08
CA ILE A 125 -6.69 -9.06 -3.83
C ILE A 125 -6.91 -8.87 -5.34
N ASP A 126 -8.08 -8.36 -5.72
CA ASP A 126 -8.43 -8.16 -7.13
C ASP A 126 -7.45 -7.20 -7.83
N MET A 127 -7.23 -6.01 -7.27
CA MET A 127 -6.34 -5.04 -7.90
C MET A 127 -4.88 -5.49 -7.86
N ALA A 128 -4.45 -6.06 -6.74
CA ALA A 128 -3.08 -6.55 -6.60
C ALA A 128 -2.75 -7.67 -7.57
N SER A 129 -3.75 -8.45 -7.97
CA SER A 129 -3.58 -9.60 -8.87
C SER A 129 -3.66 -9.24 -10.35
N ARG A 130 -3.98 -7.99 -10.70
CA ARG A 130 -4.05 -7.57 -12.11
C ARG A 130 -2.67 -7.63 -12.75
N PRO A 131 -2.59 -8.02 -14.02
CA PRO A 131 -1.31 -8.04 -14.73
C PRO A 131 -0.65 -6.65 -14.76
N ASP A 132 0.65 -6.62 -14.57
CA ASP A 132 1.45 -5.39 -14.67
C ASP A 132 1.64 -5.04 -16.15
N THR A 133 0.81 -4.12 -16.63
CA THR A 133 0.81 -3.65 -18.01
C THR A 133 1.06 -2.15 -18.09
N PRO A 134 1.51 -1.64 -19.25
CA PRO A 134 1.61 -0.19 -19.41
C PRO A 134 0.28 0.54 -19.16
N ASP A 135 -0.84 -0.04 -19.54
CA ASP A 135 -2.16 0.56 -19.31
C ASP A 135 -2.50 0.64 -17.83
N LEU A 136 -2.20 -0.40 -17.04
CA LEU A 136 -2.42 -0.37 -15.61
C LEU A 136 -1.55 0.71 -14.95
N ARG A 137 -0.29 0.81 -15.34
CA ARG A 137 0.62 1.85 -14.82
C ARG A 137 0.15 3.25 -15.17
N LYS A 138 -0.33 3.47 -16.39
CA LYS A 138 -0.92 4.76 -16.79
C LYS A 138 -2.16 5.09 -15.98
N TRP A 139 -3.01 4.11 -15.69
CA TRP A 139 -4.19 4.26 -14.84
C TRP A 139 -3.79 4.72 -13.44
N PHE A 140 -2.83 4.05 -12.81
CA PHE A 140 -2.35 4.44 -11.49
C PHE A 140 -1.72 5.83 -11.51
N ASP A 141 -0.89 6.12 -12.49
CA ASP A 141 -0.22 7.42 -12.61
C ASP A 141 -1.23 8.56 -12.76
N HIS A 142 -2.25 8.36 -13.59
CA HIS A 142 -3.30 9.33 -13.79
C HIS A 142 -4.04 9.66 -12.49
N PHE A 143 -4.51 8.65 -11.77
CA PHE A 143 -5.32 8.87 -10.58
C PHE A 143 -4.51 9.33 -9.37
N LEU A 144 -3.25 8.95 -9.28
CA LEU A 144 -2.38 9.40 -8.19
C LEU A 144 -1.77 10.78 -8.42
N PHE A 145 -1.40 11.08 -9.66
CA PHE A 145 -0.59 12.26 -9.97
C PHE A 145 -1.17 13.15 -11.07
N GLY A 146 -2.30 12.82 -11.62
CA GLY A 146 -2.97 13.63 -12.63
C GLY A 146 -2.32 13.59 -14.02
N ALA A 147 -1.51 12.59 -14.28
CA ALA A 147 -0.75 12.53 -15.53
C ALA A 147 -1.50 11.79 -16.64
#